data_40a6623d16e2f0854f3ad4f76cb242c4
#
_entry.id   40a6623d16e2f0854f3ad4f76cb242c4
#
_cell.length_a   1.000
_cell.length_b   1.000
_cell.length_c   1.000
_cell.angle_alpha   90.00
_cell.angle_beta   90.00
_cell.angle_gamma   90.00
#
_symmetry.space_group_name_H-M   'P 1'
#
loop_
_entity.id
_entity.type
_entity.pdbx_description
1 polymer ?
#
loop_
_entity_poly.entity_id
_entity_poly.type
_entity_poly.pdbx_seq_one_letter_code
_entity_poly.pdbx_strand_id
1 'polypeptide(L)'
;LGEAHTYSIPVRAKATREEAIAKKGILCESAKCEGDRCLTCNVVCQVCADVCPNRANVVIELPDGRHQILHVDRMCNECGNCAIFCPYDSAPYRDKFTLFHDQAGFDESVNNSGFLPLGGRKVLVRLEGKVFEADLDGKNDLPADIEVFILTVLTKYNYLLG
;
A
#
# COMPACT_ATOMS: atom_id res chain seq x y z
N LEU A 1 -16.81 -39.33 -7.16
CA LEU A 1 -16.04 -38.24 -7.76
C LEU A 1 -17.06 -37.15 -8.06
N GLY A 2 -17.12 -36.13 -7.19
CA GLY A 2 -18.00 -34.99 -7.34
C GLY A 2 -17.57 -34.15 -8.56
N GLU A 3 -18.54 -33.75 -9.39
CA GLU A 3 -18.30 -32.80 -10.46
C GLU A 3 -17.77 -31.49 -9.87
N ALA A 4 -16.62 -31.07 -10.36
CA ALA A 4 -16.07 -29.76 -10.03
C ALA A 4 -17.02 -28.69 -10.58
N HIS A 5 -17.78 -28.06 -9.73
CA HIS A 5 -18.55 -26.87 -10.10
C HIS A 5 -17.54 -25.76 -10.43
N THR A 6 -17.38 -25.52 -11.72
CA THR A 6 -16.69 -24.32 -12.20
C THR A 6 -17.58 -23.12 -11.90
N TYR A 7 -17.33 -22.46 -10.79
CA TYR A 7 -17.92 -21.14 -10.56
C TYR A 7 -17.31 -20.20 -11.58
N SER A 8 -18.02 -19.87 -12.64
CA SER A 8 -17.70 -18.69 -13.43
C SER A 8 -18.02 -17.49 -12.54
N ILE A 9 -17.01 -16.97 -11.85
CA ILE A 9 -17.09 -15.64 -11.25
C ILE A 9 -17.40 -14.71 -12.43
N PRO A 10 -18.55 -13.99 -12.43
CA PRO A 10 -18.79 -13.02 -13.49
C PRO A 10 -17.61 -12.06 -13.46
N VAL A 11 -16.82 -12.05 -14.53
CA VAL A 11 -15.77 -11.06 -14.72
C VAL A 11 -16.51 -9.74 -14.78
N ARG A 12 -16.59 -9.04 -13.64
CA ARG A 12 -16.98 -7.65 -13.64
C ARG A 12 -15.97 -6.98 -14.54
N ALA A 13 -16.45 -6.39 -15.62
CA ALA A 13 -15.61 -5.53 -16.44
C ALA A 13 -14.88 -4.61 -15.46
N LYS A 14 -13.55 -4.68 -15.44
CA LYS A 14 -12.75 -3.79 -14.60
C LYS A 14 -13.20 -2.38 -14.95
N ALA A 15 -13.72 -1.65 -13.96
CA ALA A 15 -14.01 -0.25 -14.16
C ALA A 15 -12.72 0.42 -14.60
N THR A 16 -12.79 1.25 -15.62
CA THR A 16 -11.67 2.11 -15.94
C THR A 16 -11.36 2.95 -14.69
N ARG A 17 -10.12 3.40 -14.56
CA ARG A 17 -9.69 4.26 -13.46
C ARG A 17 -10.61 5.47 -13.30
N GLU A 18 -10.99 6.10 -14.41
CA GLU A 18 -11.89 7.26 -14.42
C GLU A 18 -13.29 6.90 -13.91
N GLU A 19 -13.83 5.75 -14.32
CA GLU A 19 -15.14 5.28 -13.84
C GLU A 19 -15.13 4.94 -12.35
N ALA A 20 -14.03 4.36 -11.83
CA ALA A 20 -13.89 4.08 -10.42
C ALA A 20 -13.79 5.35 -9.59
N ILE A 21 -13.07 6.36 -10.09
CA ILE A 21 -12.93 7.69 -9.48
C ILE A 21 -14.28 8.41 -9.49
N ALA A 22 -14.97 8.45 -10.63
CA ALA A 22 -16.27 9.11 -10.78
C ALA A 22 -17.32 8.50 -9.84
N LYS A 23 -17.38 7.18 -9.71
CA LYS A 23 -18.32 6.49 -8.79
C LYS A 23 -18.07 6.82 -7.32
N LYS A 24 -16.85 7.16 -6.94
CA LYS A 24 -16.50 7.49 -5.55
C LYS A 24 -16.49 8.99 -5.27
N GLY A 25 -16.83 9.82 -6.25
CA GLY A 25 -16.78 11.28 -6.10
C GLY A 25 -15.38 11.85 -5.94
N ILE A 26 -14.36 11.09 -6.29
CA ILE A 26 -12.95 11.51 -6.23
C ILE A 26 -12.57 12.01 -7.60
N LEU A 27 -12.52 13.32 -7.77
CA LEU A 27 -12.00 13.96 -8.96
C LEU A 27 -10.49 14.09 -8.84
N CYS A 28 -9.77 13.28 -9.58
CA CYS A 28 -8.31 13.36 -9.65
C CYS A 28 -7.87 13.57 -11.09
N GLU A 29 -7.37 14.74 -11.40
CA GLU A 29 -7.02 15.16 -12.77
C GLU A 29 -5.60 14.77 -13.21
N SER A 30 -4.79 14.15 -12.32
CA SER A 30 -3.40 13.82 -12.66
C SER A 30 -2.94 12.51 -12.01
N ALA A 31 -1.93 11.88 -12.63
CA ALA A 31 -1.24 10.70 -12.09
C ALA A 31 -0.64 10.93 -10.69
N LYS A 32 -0.42 12.19 -10.32
CA LYS A 32 0.08 12.61 -9.01
C LYS A 32 -0.88 12.23 -7.87
N CYS A 33 -2.18 12.22 -8.14
CA CYS A 33 -3.19 11.81 -7.17
C CYS A 33 -3.25 10.29 -6.93
N GLU A 34 -2.53 9.46 -7.65
CA GLU A 34 -2.61 8.01 -7.48
C GLU A 34 -1.96 7.52 -6.21
N GLY A 35 -0.81 8.07 -5.86
CA GLY A 35 -0.18 7.83 -4.56
C GLY A 35 -1.04 8.39 -3.43
N ASP A 36 -1.51 9.62 -3.60
CA ASP A 36 -2.36 10.33 -2.63
C ASP A 36 -3.72 9.64 -2.46
N ARG A 37 -4.27 9.04 -3.51
CA ARG A 37 -5.55 8.34 -3.47
C ARG A 37 -5.56 7.16 -2.49
N CYS A 38 -4.46 6.45 -2.38
CA CYS A 38 -4.33 5.36 -1.42
C CYS A 38 -4.25 5.87 0.02
N LEU A 39 -3.74 7.08 0.22
CA LEU A 39 -3.59 7.71 1.53
C LEU A 39 -4.83 8.53 1.96
N THR A 40 -5.66 8.96 1.02
CA THR A 40 -6.86 9.78 1.28
C THR A 40 -8.18 9.01 1.19
N CYS A 41 -8.16 7.75 0.76
CA CYS A 41 -9.37 6.95 0.60
C CYS A 41 -9.95 6.54 1.97
N ASN A 42 -11.10 7.08 2.32
CA ASN A 42 -11.82 6.74 3.56
C ASN A 42 -12.48 5.35 3.50
N VAL A 43 -12.62 4.78 2.33
CA VAL A 43 -13.18 3.44 2.12
C VAL A 43 -12.12 2.57 1.49
N VAL A 44 -11.43 1.82 2.30
CA VAL A 44 -10.40 0.89 1.83
C VAL A 44 -11.05 -0.33 1.20
N CYS A 45 -10.76 -0.55 -0.07
CA CYS A 45 -10.97 -1.83 -0.71
C CYS A 45 -9.89 -2.80 -0.23
N GLN A 46 -10.28 -3.83 0.50
CA GLN A 46 -9.34 -4.80 1.11
C GLN A 46 -9.04 -6.01 0.23
N VAL A 47 -9.53 -6.06 -0.99
CA VAL A 47 -9.36 -7.22 -1.89
C VAL A 47 -7.90 -7.64 -2.02
N CYS A 48 -6.97 -6.72 -2.13
CA CYS A 48 -5.55 -7.04 -2.24
C CYS A 48 -4.98 -7.67 -0.96
N ALA A 49 -5.54 -7.38 0.21
CA ALA A 49 -5.17 -8.03 1.46
C ALA A 49 -5.81 -9.43 1.55
N ASP A 50 -7.07 -9.57 1.15
CA ASP A 50 -7.82 -10.83 1.23
C ASP A 50 -7.27 -11.90 0.29
N VAL A 51 -6.88 -11.52 -0.94
CA VAL A 51 -6.39 -12.46 -1.96
C VAL A 51 -4.89 -12.76 -1.86
N CYS A 52 -4.16 -12.08 -0.97
CA CYS A 52 -2.72 -12.27 -0.83
C CYS A 52 -2.42 -13.55 -0.06
N PRO A 53 -1.85 -14.61 -0.69
CA PRO A 53 -1.57 -15.87 0.00
C PRO A 53 -0.52 -15.72 1.10
N ASN A 54 0.39 -14.76 0.94
CA ASN A 54 1.48 -14.50 1.89
C ASN A 54 1.14 -13.39 2.89
N ARG A 55 -0.07 -12.82 2.80
CA ARG A 55 -0.52 -11.70 3.66
C ARG A 55 0.42 -10.48 3.61
N ALA A 56 1.07 -10.25 2.47
CA ALA A 56 1.98 -9.14 2.28
C ALA A 56 1.27 -7.78 2.20
N ASN A 57 -0.03 -7.75 1.94
CA ASN A 57 -0.84 -6.54 2.02
C ASN A 57 -1.63 -6.53 3.33
N VAL A 58 -1.37 -5.55 4.16
CA VAL A 58 -1.92 -5.44 5.52
C VAL A 58 -2.78 -4.19 5.64
N VAL A 59 -3.96 -4.33 6.22
CA VAL A 59 -4.83 -3.21 6.54
C VAL A 59 -4.33 -2.53 7.81
N ILE A 60 -3.98 -1.27 7.72
CA ILE A 60 -3.53 -0.44 8.83
C ILE A 60 -4.67 0.50 9.24
N GLU A 61 -5.08 0.42 10.49
CA GLU A 61 -6.04 1.35 11.09
C GLU A 61 -5.31 2.55 11.69
N LEU A 62 -5.60 3.72 11.17
CA LEU A 62 -5.04 4.98 11.62
C LEU A 62 -5.74 5.51 12.88
N PRO A 63 -5.10 6.41 13.65
CA PRO A 63 -5.69 6.96 14.88
C PRO A 63 -7.02 7.69 14.69
N ASP A 64 -7.28 8.22 13.52
CA ASP A 64 -8.53 8.90 13.14
C ASP A 64 -9.64 7.95 12.61
N GLY A 65 -9.41 6.64 12.66
CA GLY A 65 -10.33 5.62 12.19
C GLY A 65 -10.31 5.37 10.69
N ARG A 66 -9.48 6.08 9.93
CA ARG A 66 -9.22 5.75 8.52
C ARG A 66 -8.39 4.46 8.42
N HIS A 67 -8.53 3.78 7.29
CA HIS A 67 -7.77 2.57 7.01
C HIS A 67 -6.91 2.77 5.77
N GLN A 68 -5.73 2.17 5.77
CA GLN A 68 -4.82 2.16 4.64
C GLN A 68 -4.22 0.78 4.43
N ILE A 69 -3.79 0.49 3.21
CA ILE A 69 -3.08 -0.75 2.90
C ILE A 69 -1.58 -0.48 2.91
N LEU A 70 -0.87 -1.21 3.76
CA LEU A 70 0.58 -1.30 3.76
C LEU A 70 0.99 -2.56 2.99
N HIS A 71 1.93 -2.43 2.08
CA HIS A 71 2.61 -3.57 1.48
C HIS A 71 3.88 -3.90 2.28
N VAL A 72 4.11 -5.18 2.58
CA VAL A 72 5.28 -5.66 3.31
C VAL A 72 6.16 -6.46 2.35
N ASP A 73 7.23 -5.85 1.89
CA ASP A 73 8.08 -6.35 0.81
C ASP A 73 8.58 -7.78 1.06
N ARG A 74 9.21 -8.03 2.20
CA ARG A 74 9.75 -9.36 2.54
C ARG A 74 8.73 -10.50 2.57
N MET A 75 7.45 -10.19 2.69
CA MET A 75 6.36 -11.17 2.68
C MET A 75 5.83 -11.42 1.28
N CYS A 76 6.21 -10.59 0.31
CA CYS A 76 5.74 -10.67 -1.06
C CYS A 76 6.62 -11.60 -1.89
N ASN A 77 5.98 -12.48 -2.66
CA ASN A 77 6.66 -13.30 -3.67
C ASN A 77 6.27 -12.90 -5.09
N GLU A 78 5.69 -11.71 -5.25
CA GLU A 78 5.27 -11.13 -6.53
C GLU A 78 4.36 -12.04 -7.38
N CYS A 79 3.51 -12.85 -6.74
CA CYS A 79 2.62 -13.78 -7.44
C CYS A 79 1.56 -13.10 -8.34
N GLY A 80 1.35 -11.79 -8.20
CA GLY A 80 0.43 -11.00 -9.01
C GLY A 80 -1.05 -11.11 -8.63
N ASN A 81 -1.45 -11.97 -7.69
CA ASN A 81 -2.87 -12.14 -7.33
C ASN A 81 -3.54 -10.82 -6.96
N CYS A 82 -2.89 -9.97 -6.19
CA CYS A 82 -3.44 -8.68 -5.79
C CYS A 82 -3.71 -7.75 -6.98
N ALA A 83 -2.92 -7.84 -8.05
CA ALA A 83 -3.14 -7.09 -9.29
C ALA A 83 -4.29 -7.70 -10.12
N ILE A 84 -4.33 -9.02 -10.24
CA ILE A 84 -5.37 -9.72 -11.00
C ILE A 84 -6.77 -9.44 -10.43
N PHE A 85 -6.90 -9.45 -9.12
CA PHE A 85 -8.17 -9.22 -8.43
C PHE A 85 -8.45 -7.75 -8.09
N CYS A 86 -7.56 -6.83 -8.43
CA CYS A 86 -7.74 -5.41 -8.14
C CYS A 86 -8.88 -4.82 -8.97
N PRO A 87 -9.97 -4.31 -8.34
CA PRO A 87 -11.08 -3.71 -9.07
C PRO A 87 -10.75 -2.35 -9.69
N TYR A 88 -9.57 -1.81 -9.40
CA TYR A 88 -9.10 -0.51 -9.86
C TYR A 88 -7.95 -0.59 -10.87
N ASP A 89 -7.68 -1.78 -11.38
CA ASP A 89 -6.60 -2.04 -12.35
C ASP A 89 -5.20 -1.57 -11.88
N SER A 90 -4.96 -1.72 -10.58
CA SER A 90 -3.70 -1.38 -9.93
C SER A 90 -2.88 -2.64 -9.67
N ALA A 91 -1.58 -2.48 -9.47
CA ALA A 91 -0.67 -3.52 -8.99
C ALA A 91 -0.28 -3.25 -7.52
N PRO A 92 -1.10 -3.65 -6.54
CA PRO A 92 -0.92 -3.27 -5.14
C PRO A 92 0.47 -3.56 -4.56
N TYR A 93 1.14 -4.61 -5.03
CA TYR A 93 2.51 -4.96 -4.63
C TYR A 93 3.57 -3.94 -5.10
N ARG A 94 3.20 -3.03 -6.02
CA ARG A 94 4.05 -1.92 -6.50
C ARG A 94 3.49 -0.55 -6.14
N ASP A 95 2.15 -0.43 -6.13
CA ASP A 95 1.49 0.87 -6.03
C ASP A 95 1.18 1.26 -4.58
N LYS A 96 1.22 0.30 -3.64
CA LYS A 96 0.97 0.58 -2.22
C LYS A 96 2.23 1.05 -1.53
N PHE A 97 2.04 1.89 -0.51
CA PHE A 97 3.13 2.30 0.35
C PHE A 97 3.77 1.06 0.99
N THR A 98 5.08 0.91 0.86
CA THR A 98 5.80 -0.34 1.12
C THR A 98 6.68 -0.23 2.36
N LEU A 99 6.63 -1.24 3.22
CA LEU A 99 7.59 -1.46 4.30
C LEU A 99 8.71 -2.35 3.78
N PHE A 100 9.93 -1.82 3.75
CA PHE A 100 11.16 -2.54 3.46
C PHE A 100 11.86 -2.96 4.75
N HIS A 101 12.61 -4.06 4.70
CA HIS A 101 13.28 -4.61 5.86
C HIS A 101 14.80 -4.48 5.80
N ASP A 102 15.34 -4.32 4.60
CA ASP A 102 16.75 -4.14 4.36
C ASP A 102 17.00 -3.18 3.19
N GLN A 103 18.24 -2.75 3.08
CA GLN A 103 18.67 -1.82 2.05
C GLN A 103 18.60 -2.44 0.65
N ALA A 104 18.84 -3.75 0.52
CA ALA A 104 18.83 -4.43 -0.77
C ALA A 104 17.42 -4.41 -1.36
N GLY A 105 16.39 -4.83 -0.60
CA GLY A 105 14.99 -4.76 -1.04
C GLY A 105 14.54 -3.32 -1.33
N PHE A 106 15.00 -2.36 -0.51
CA PHE A 106 14.72 -0.95 -0.77
C PHE A 106 15.32 -0.47 -2.10
N ASP A 107 16.55 -0.85 -2.42
CA ASP A 107 17.25 -0.40 -3.62
C ASP A 107 16.76 -1.13 -4.89
N GLU A 108 16.45 -2.42 -4.80
CA GLU A 108 15.89 -3.21 -5.91
C GLU A 108 14.51 -2.70 -6.34
N SER A 109 13.73 -2.21 -5.40
CA SER A 109 12.37 -1.70 -5.63
C SER A 109 12.38 -0.23 -6.05
N VAL A 110 12.93 0.07 -7.22
CA VAL A 110 13.28 1.43 -7.69
C VAL A 110 12.11 2.42 -7.69
N ASN A 111 10.87 1.98 -7.81
CA ASN A 111 9.71 2.86 -8.03
C ASN A 111 8.67 2.84 -6.90
N ASN A 112 8.75 1.90 -5.97
CA ASN A 112 7.75 1.81 -4.91
C ASN A 112 7.97 2.91 -3.87
N SER A 113 6.97 3.75 -3.64
CA SER A 113 6.96 4.62 -2.47
C SER A 113 6.88 3.76 -1.21
N GLY A 114 7.66 4.10 -0.20
CA GLY A 114 7.72 3.31 1.02
C GLY A 114 8.76 3.80 1.99
N PHE A 115 9.02 2.99 3.01
CA PHE A 115 10.01 3.33 4.03
C PHE A 115 10.77 2.10 4.52
N LEU A 116 12.00 2.35 4.94
CA LEU A 116 12.90 1.40 5.59
C LEU A 116 13.20 1.92 7.00
N PRO A 117 12.85 1.20 8.07
CA PRO A 117 13.24 1.55 9.43
C PRO A 117 14.76 1.47 9.61
N LEU A 118 15.38 2.53 10.12
CA LEU A 118 16.82 2.60 10.40
C LEU A 118 17.15 2.34 11.89
N GLY A 119 16.11 2.18 12.70
CA GLY A 119 16.21 2.00 14.15
C GLY A 119 15.69 3.21 14.92
N GLY A 120 15.08 2.94 16.09
CA GLY A 120 14.37 3.96 16.85
C GLY A 120 13.22 4.55 16.05
N ARG A 121 13.22 5.88 15.87
CA ARG A 121 12.22 6.61 15.06
C ARG A 121 12.81 7.22 13.79
N LYS A 122 13.95 6.71 13.34
CA LYS A 122 14.55 7.11 12.08
C LYS A 122 14.15 6.17 10.97
N VAL A 123 13.80 6.73 9.84
CA VAL A 123 13.37 5.99 8.66
C VAL A 123 14.00 6.57 7.40
N LEU A 124 14.35 5.70 6.46
CA LEU A 124 14.66 6.09 5.09
C LEU A 124 13.35 6.03 4.30
N VAL A 125 12.97 7.11 3.66
CA VAL A 125 11.68 7.21 2.96
C VAL A 125 11.88 7.46 1.49
N ARG A 126 11.11 6.77 0.65
CA ARG A 126 11.00 7.06 -0.78
C ARG A 126 9.59 7.56 -1.08
N LEU A 127 9.49 8.79 -1.55
CA LEU A 127 8.25 9.41 -2.02
C LEU A 127 8.47 10.04 -3.39
N GLU A 128 7.62 9.74 -4.35
CA GLU A 128 7.70 10.29 -5.72
C GLU A 128 9.12 10.17 -6.34
N GLY A 129 9.81 9.07 -6.07
CA GLY A 129 11.18 8.83 -6.56
C GLY A 129 12.28 9.58 -5.80
N LYS A 130 11.94 10.41 -4.82
CA LYS A 130 12.91 11.08 -3.94
C LYS A 130 13.17 10.21 -2.71
N VAL A 131 14.44 10.06 -2.36
CA VAL A 131 14.88 9.31 -1.18
C VAL A 131 15.49 10.28 -0.18
N PHE A 132 15.05 10.21 1.07
CA PHE A 132 15.57 11.03 2.17
C PHE A 132 15.37 10.35 3.52
N GLU A 133 16.20 10.70 4.48
CA GLU A 133 16.04 10.26 5.86
C GLU A 133 15.09 11.19 6.61
N ALA A 134 14.24 10.63 7.44
CA ALA A 134 13.35 11.38 8.32
C ALA A 134 13.51 10.90 9.76
N ASP A 135 13.55 11.85 10.69
CA ASP A 135 13.50 11.61 12.13
C ASP A 135 12.10 11.96 12.64
N LEU A 136 11.36 10.97 13.07
CA LEU A 136 9.97 11.12 13.50
C LEU A 136 9.82 11.75 14.90
N ASP A 137 10.90 11.92 15.65
CA ASP A 137 10.92 12.66 16.92
C ASP A 137 11.30 14.13 16.72
N GLY A 138 11.77 14.49 15.53
CA GLY A 138 12.24 15.81 15.19
C GLY A 138 11.40 16.51 14.12
N LYS A 139 11.89 17.68 13.70
CA LYS A 139 11.33 18.36 12.55
C LYS A 139 11.75 17.64 11.28
N ASN A 140 10.80 17.17 10.51
CA ASN A 140 11.03 16.45 9.25
C ASN A 140 10.17 17.06 8.13
N ASP A 141 10.49 16.71 6.87
CA ASP A 141 9.82 17.21 5.68
C ASP A 141 8.74 16.23 5.16
N LEU A 142 8.30 15.28 6.00
CA LEU A 142 7.24 14.34 5.63
C LEU A 142 5.88 15.03 5.59
N PRO A 143 5.02 14.69 4.63
CA PRO A 143 3.61 15.00 4.72
C PRO A 143 3.00 14.41 5.99
N ALA A 144 2.15 15.18 6.69
CA ALA A 144 1.60 14.79 7.98
C ALA A 144 0.88 13.41 7.96
N ASP A 145 0.16 13.10 6.88
CA ASP A 145 -0.52 11.80 6.74
C ASP A 145 0.47 10.62 6.61
N ILE A 146 1.59 10.83 5.93
CA ILE A 146 2.66 9.82 5.80
C ILE A 146 3.35 9.62 7.15
N GLU A 147 3.64 10.70 7.86
CA GLU A 147 4.25 10.62 9.19
C GLU A 147 3.36 9.84 10.16
N VAL A 148 2.06 10.17 10.23
CA VAL A 148 1.07 9.46 11.05
C VAL A 148 0.98 7.99 10.66
N PHE A 149 1.01 7.69 9.36
CA PHE A 149 0.97 6.32 8.87
C PHE A 149 2.20 5.53 9.32
N ILE A 150 3.42 6.05 9.09
CA ILE A 150 4.66 5.40 9.50
C ILE A 150 4.70 5.21 11.02
N LEU A 151 4.38 6.25 11.80
CA LEU A 151 4.32 6.17 13.27
C LEU A 151 3.33 5.09 13.74
N THR A 152 2.18 4.99 13.10
CA THR A 152 1.19 3.95 13.41
C THR A 152 1.75 2.55 13.16
N VAL A 153 2.45 2.35 12.04
CA VAL A 153 3.10 1.06 11.72
C VAL A 153 4.17 0.74 12.76
N LEU A 154 5.06 1.67 13.07
CA LEU A 154 6.16 1.47 14.01
C LEU A 154 5.67 1.19 15.45
N THR A 155 4.50 1.68 15.84
CA THR A 155 3.98 1.55 17.20
C THR A 155 2.97 0.42 17.38
N LYS A 156 1.90 0.41 16.57
CA LYS A 156 0.81 -0.58 16.69
C LYS A 156 1.06 -1.87 15.91
N TYR A 157 1.84 -1.80 14.83
CA TYR A 157 2.10 -2.92 13.92
C TYR A 157 3.58 -3.32 13.91
N ASN A 158 4.27 -3.10 15.02
CA ASN A 158 5.70 -3.38 15.16
C ASN A 158 6.09 -4.84 14.87
N TYR A 159 5.16 -5.78 14.99
CA TYR A 159 5.36 -7.18 14.61
C TYR A 159 5.65 -7.36 13.11
N LEU A 160 5.35 -6.36 12.28
CA LEU A 160 5.68 -6.37 10.85
C LEU A 160 7.15 -6.02 10.60
N LEU A 161 7.86 -5.50 11.58
CA LEU A 161 9.24 -5.01 11.42
C LEU A 161 10.29 -6.13 11.49
N GLY A 162 9.96 -7.30 11.99
CA GLY A 162 10.92 -8.37 11.99
C GLY A 162 10.61 -9.50 12.91
#